data_ba6a83145c60153314f1e6ebb9539ac0
#
_entry.id   ba6a83145c60153314f1e6ebb9539ac0
#
_cell.length_a   1.000
_cell.length_b   1.000
_cell.length_c   1.000
_cell.angle_alpha   90.00
_cell.angle_beta   90.00
_cell.angle_gamma   90.00
#
_symmetry.space_group_name_H-M   'P 1'
#
loop_
_entity.id
_entity.type
_entity.pdbx_description
1 polymer ?
#
loop_
_entity_poly.entity_id
_entity_poly.type
_entity_poly.pdbx_seq_one_letter_code
_entity_poly.pdbx_strand_id
1 'polypeptide(L)'
;MLGRRELLSAAGAAASLAVTRAALGQEIRHAPSREGPFPRGLPSPEWVRYPEPNVRALDPRFNKYMVGNTYIERLWTGAMWAEGPVWFGDVGLLIFSDIPNDRILKYDERSGEVSVLRQPSNYANGNTRDREGRLLSCSQEQRAVIRTEHDGKLTAVAVEFEGKKLNGPNDIVVKSDNTIWFTDPGYGLGSYYESNHQTGEETPRAVYRVDPRAGKIEVVSKDQTRPNGLAFSPDEKKLYICDTGITDGPDKPSDITAYDVGDDGKLTNRQTLFDLKKQVPAMEQMALNRPRNQAATAGSTEPREAKGEGSGATSPAGQAQGPEAGFFKYGIADGIRLDADGNIWAGTGWGGPVIDGVTVIAPDGAPIGRIFMPEVVANVAFGGAKRNRLFMAGSTSLYAVYVNVAGAAMS
;
A
#
# COMPACT_ATOMS: atom_id res chain seq x y z
N MET A 1 -4.38 -10.81 -65.95
CA MET A 1 -3.78 -11.88 -65.17
C MET A 1 -2.87 -11.22 -64.14
N LEU A 2 -3.31 -11.12 -62.90
CA LEU A 2 -2.51 -10.59 -61.78
C LEU A 2 -1.46 -11.63 -61.36
N GLY A 3 -0.23 -11.19 -61.20
CA GLY A 3 0.90 -12.07 -60.96
C GLY A 3 0.85 -12.66 -59.51
N ARG A 4 1.42 -13.86 -59.36
CA ARG A 4 1.48 -14.62 -58.08
C ARG A 4 1.97 -13.81 -56.84
N ARG A 5 2.70 -12.73 -57.07
CA ARG A 5 3.20 -11.83 -55.98
C ARG A 5 2.10 -10.93 -55.41
N GLU A 6 1.12 -10.52 -56.20
CA GLU A 6 0.02 -9.66 -55.74
C GLU A 6 -1.02 -10.44 -54.93
N LEU A 7 -1.19 -11.74 -55.23
CA LEU A 7 -2.06 -12.62 -54.44
C LEU A 7 -1.50 -12.95 -53.07
N LEU A 8 -0.17 -13.02 -52.93
CA LEU A 8 0.48 -13.25 -51.64
C LEU A 8 0.45 -11.99 -50.74
N SER A 9 0.50 -10.78 -51.31
CA SER A 9 0.38 -9.54 -50.53
C SER A 9 -1.06 -9.31 -50.04
N ALA A 10 -2.06 -9.69 -50.83
CA ALA A 10 -3.46 -9.58 -50.41
C ALA A 10 -3.84 -10.61 -49.33
N ALA A 11 -3.28 -11.82 -49.40
CA ALA A 11 -3.48 -12.84 -48.36
C ALA A 11 -2.78 -12.48 -47.04
N GLY A 12 -1.59 -11.85 -47.09
CA GLY A 12 -0.89 -11.36 -45.92
C GLY A 12 -1.60 -10.21 -45.19
N ALA A 13 -2.18 -9.28 -45.96
CA ALA A 13 -2.95 -8.17 -45.42
C ALA A 13 -4.28 -8.64 -44.79
N ALA A 14 -4.94 -9.62 -45.38
CA ALA A 14 -6.17 -10.22 -44.84
C ALA A 14 -5.90 -11.03 -43.56
N ALA A 15 -4.78 -11.75 -43.50
CA ALA A 15 -4.38 -12.47 -42.29
C ALA A 15 -3.98 -11.53 -41.14
N SER A 16 -3.29 -10.41 -41.44
CA SER A 16 -2.95 -9.39 -40.43
C SER A 16 -4.18 -8.68 -39.87
N LEU A 17 -5.19 -8.41 -40.75
CA LEU A 17 -6.46 -7.81 -40.31
C LEU A 17 -7.33 -8.80 -39.52
N ALA A 18 -7.26 -10.10 -39.80
CA ALA A 18 -7.97 -11.11 -39.04
C ALA A 18 -7.36 -11.35 -37.66
N VAL A 19 -6.02 -11.31 -37.56
CA VAL A 19 -5.32 -11.43 -36.25
C VAL A 19 -5.55 -10.21 -35.37
N THR A 20 -5.55 -9.00 -35.97
CA THR A 20 -5.89 -7.77 -35.21
C THR A 20 -7.37 -7.73 -34.81
N ARG A 21 -8.29 -8.26 -35.61
CA ARG A 21 -9.71 -8.37 -35.24
C ARG A 21 -9.96 -9.45 -34.17
N ALA A 22 -9.24 -10.56 -34.20
CA ALA A 22 -9.33 -11.57 -33.14
C ALA A 22 -8.71 -11.09 -31.81
N ALA A 23 -7.66 -10.27 -31.85
CA ALA A 23 -7.09 -9.63 -30.66
C ALA A 23 -7.96 -8.49 -30.11
N LEU A 24 -8.78 -7.85 -30.97
CA LEU A 24 -9.77 -6.84 -30.59
C LEU A 24 -11.14 -7.42 -30.24
N GLY A 25 -11.35 -8.72 -30.51
CA GLY A 25 -12.61 -9.40 -30.25
C GLY A 25 -12.68 -10.17 -28.91
N GLN A 26 -11.70 -10.08 -28.05
CA GLN A 26 -11.95 -10.29 -26.63
C GLN A 26 -12.87 -9.16 -26.20
N GLU A 27 -14.13 -9.49 -25.92
CA GLU A 27 -15.05 -8.59 -25.25
C GLU A 27 -14.26 -7.84 -24.19
N ILE A 28 -14.19 -6.53 -24.36
CA ILE A 28 -13.85 -5.65 -23.26
C ILE A 28 -14.95 -5.98 -22.22
N ARG A 29 -14.68 -6.93 -21.35
CA ARG A 29 -15.45 -7.06 -20.13
C ARG A 29 -15.19 -5.75 -19.45
N HIS A 30 -16.11 -4.83 -19.59
CA HIS A 30 -16.14 -3.65 -18.79
C HIS A 30 -15.80 -4.10 -17.38
N ALA A 31 -14.76 -3.54 -16.79
CA ALA A 31 -14.55 -3.65 -15.38
C ALA A 31 -15.91 -3.46 -14.73
N PRO A 32 -16.31 -4.27 -13.76
CA PRO A 32 -17.62 -4.14 -13.14
C PRO A 32 -17.82 -2.66 -12.91
N SER A 33 -18.84 -2.12 -13.55
CA SER A 33 -19.15 -0.70 -13.63
C SER A 33 -18.80 -0.09 -12.29
N ARG A 34 -18.02 0.99 -12.26
CA ARG A 34 -17.62 1.78 -11.08
C ARG A 34 -18.68 1.68 -9.98
N GLU A 35 -18.75 0.50 -9.40
CA GLU A 35 -19.58 0.27 -8.24
C GLU A 35 -18.83 0.95 -7.12
N GLY A 36 -19.31 2.09 -6.73
CA GLY A 36 -18.93 2.67 -5.46
C GLY A 36 -19.08 1.61 -4.35
N PRO A 37 -18.72 1.87 -3.12
CA PRO A 37 -18.86 0.91 -2.01
C PRO A 37 -20.28 0.34 -1.88
N PHE A 38 -21.19 0.79 -2.74
CA PHE A 38 -22.59 0.36 -2.82
C PHE A 38 -22.90 -0.15 -4.21
N PRO A 39 -23.41 -1.41 -4.39
CA PRO A 39 -23.87 -1.92 -5.66
C PRO A 39 -24.89 -0.95 -6.26
N ARG A 40 -24.66 -0.47 -7.49
CA ARG A 40 -25.69 0.29 -8.21
C ARG A 40 -26.83 -0.65 -8.56
N GLY A 41 -28.02 -0.34 -8.13
CA GLY A 41 -29.24 -1.10 -8.48
C GLY A 41 -30.00 -1.70 -7.31
N LEU A 42 -29.54 -1.52 -6.08
CA LEU A 42 -30.37 -1.85 -4.92
C LEU A 42 -31.38 -0.74 -4.62
N PRO A 43 -32.67 -1.09 -4.41
CA PRO A 43 -33.63 -0.11 -4.00
C PRO A 43 -33.27 0.43 -2.62
N SER A 44 -33.04 1.73 -2.54
CA SER A 44 -32.94 2.55 -1.31
C SER A 44 -32.92 1.79 0.04
N PRO A 45 -31.99 2.05 0.96
CA PRO A 45 -31.52 3.39 1.36
C PRO A 45 -30.05 3.70 1.00
N GLU A 46 -29.50 3.05 -0.02
CA GLU A 46 -28.07 3.07 -0.30
C GLU A 46 -27.69 4.12 -1.35
N TRP A 47 -28.15 5.34 -1.17
CA TRP A 47 -27.72 6.46 -1.98
C TRP A 47 -26.29 6.86 -1.58
N VAL A 48 -25.44 7.19 -2.58
CA VAL A 48 -24.20 7.91 -2.30
C VAL A 48 -24.55 9.16 -1.49
N ARG A 49 -23.99 9.28 -0.31
CA ARG A 49 -24.26 10.41 0.59
C ARG A 49 -23.08 11.36 0.58
N TYR A 50 -23.38 12.61 0.46
CA TYR A 50 -22.41 13.67 0.59
C TYR A 50 -22.66 14.49 1.86
N PRO A 51 -21.61 14.94 2.55
CA PRO A 51 -20.22 14.50 2.39
C PRO A 51 -20.05 13.02 2.72
N GLU A 52 -18.96 12.39 2.25
CA GLU A 52 -18.65 10.97 2.51
C GLU A 52 -18.67 10.68 4.03
N PRO A 53 -19.59 9.83 4.51
CA PRO A 53 -19.74 9.62 5.94
C PRO A 53 -18.59 8.91 6.63
N ASN A 54 -17.76 8.20 5.86
CA ASN A 54 -16.61 7.49 6.38
C ASN A 54 -15.34 8.35 6.42
N VAL A 55 -15.36 9.56 5.83
CA VAL A 55 -14.28 10.54 5.98
C VAL A 55 -14.64 11.48 7.13
N ARG A 56 -13.86 11.48 8.21
CA ARG A 56 -14.18 12.18 9.46
C ARG A 56 -13.06 13.09 9.91
N ALA A 57 -13.42 14.31 10.27
CA ALA A 57 -12.55 15.17 11.04
C ALA A 57 -12.56 14.73 12.51
N LEU A 58 -11.38 14.49 13.05
CA LEU A 58 -11.13 14.25 14.47
C LEU A 58 -10.77 15.56 15.17
N ASP A 59 -10.18 16.48 14.40
CA ASP A 59 -9.78 17.83 14.80
C ASP A 59 -10.25 18.82 13.70
N PRO A 60 -10.68 20.04 14.05
CA PRO A 60 -11.11 21.05 13.08
C PRO A 60 -10.09 21.34 11.96
N ARG A 61 -8.81 21.11 12.19
CA ARG A 61 -7.74 21.26 11.19
C ARG A 61 -7.95 20.38 9.97
N PHE A 62 -8.64 19.24 10.12
CA PHE A 62 -8.90 18.33 9.00
C PHE A 62 -9.98 18.81 8.04
N ASN A 63 -10.87 19.72 8.46
CA ASN A 63 -11.99 20.16 7.64
C ASN A 63 -11.55 20.74 6.28
N LYS A 64 -10.39 21.38 6.22
CA LYS A 64 -9.85 21.95 4.96
C LYS A 64 -9.42 20.89 3.93
N TYR A 65 -9.21 19.65 4.37
CA TYR A 65 -8.80 18.52 3.52
C TYR A 65 -9.97 17.70 2.97
N MET A 66 -11.16 17.92 3.52
CA MET A 66 -12.38 17.22 3.10
C MET A 66 -12.93 17.84 1.82
N VAL A 67 -13.37 16.98 0.89
CA VAL A 67 -14.09 17.39 -0.32
C VAL A 67 -15.56 17.01 -0.13
N GLY A 68 -16.45 18.02 -0.13
CA GLY A 68 -17.86 17.84 0.23
C GLY A 68 -18.68 17.01 -0.75
N ASN A 69 -18.23 16.84 -1.99
CA ASN A 69 -18.94 16.15 -3.07
C ASN A 69 -18.15 14.98 -3.66
N THR A 70 -17.34 14.32 -2.83
CA THR A 70 -16.62 13.08 -3.17
C THR A 70 -17.11 11.93 -2.31
N TYR A 71 -16.79 10.72 -2.71
CA TYR A 71 -17.08 9.48 -1.97
C TYR A 71 -15.90 8.51 -2.13
N ILE A 72 -15.84 7.49 -1.29
CA ILE A 72 -14.87 6.42 -1.39
C ILE A 72 -15.28 5.48 -2.52
N GLU A 73 -14.43 5.36 -3.53
CA GLU A 73 -14.62 4.44 -4.64
C GLU A 73 -13.86 3.13 -4.37
N ARG A 74 -14.52 1.98 -4.52
CA ARG A 74 -13.83 0.70 -4.69
C ARG A 74 -13.55 0.52 -6.18
N LEU A 75 -12.28 0.70 -6.55
CA LEU A 75 -11.84 0.66 -7.94
C LEU A 75 -11.74 -0.77 -8.46
N TRP A 76 -11.32 -1.70 -7.61
CA TRP A 76 -11.13 -3.09 -7.98
C TRP A 76 -11.08 -3.99 -6.75
N THR A 77 -11.40 -5.27 -6.95
CA THR A 77 -11.24 -6.35 -5.95
C THR A 77 -10.71 -7.60 -6.63
N GLY A 78 -9.95 -8.42 -5.92
CA GLY A 78 -9.37 -9.66 -6.44
C GLY A 78 -7.91 -9.88 -6.04
N ALA A 79 -7.39 -9.08 -5.10
CA ALA A 79 -6.15 -9.38 -4.41
C ALA A 79 -6.37 -10.38 -3.27
N MET A 80 -5.29 -10.99 -2.82
CA MET A 80 -5.22 -11.65 -1.52
C MET A 80 -4.67 -10.70 -0.46
N TRP A 81 -3.65 -9.89 -0.83
CA TRP A 81 -3.10 -8.83 0.01
C TRP A 81 -2.48 -7.75 -0.87
N ALA A 82 -3.24 -6.66 -1.07
CA ALA A 82 -2.80 -5.52 -1.85
C ALA A 82 -1.85 -4.63 -1.05
N GLU A 83 -0.68 -4.30 -1.64
CA GLU A 83 0.39 -3.57 -0.99
C GLU A 83 1.16 -2.64 -1.94
N GLY A 84 1.98 -1.77 -1.34
CA GLY A 84 2.98 -0.96 -2.02
C GLY A 84 2.48 -0.13 -3.20
N PRO A 85 1.41 0.66 -3.07
CA PRO A 85 0.91 1.46 -4.17
C PRO A 85 1.86 2.62 -4.49
N VAL A 86 2.13 2.83 -5.79
CA VAL A 86 2.90 3.96 -6.30
C VAL A 86 2.29 4.56 -7.56
N TRP A 87 2.23 5.88 -7.64
CA TRP A 87 1.64 6.59 -8.76
C TRP A 87 2.67 7.02 -9.82
N PHE A 88 2.44 6.62 -11.05
CA PHE A 88 3.19 7.05 -12.24
C PHE A 88 2.38 8.08 -13.02
N GLY A 89 2.53 9.35 -12.65
CA GLY A 89 1.72 10.46 -13.17
C GLY A 89 1.89 10.70 -14.67
N ASP A 90 3.08 10.43 -15.22
CA ASP A 90 3.40 10.64 -16.63
C ASP A 90 2.53 9.77 -17.55
N VAL A 91 2.11 8.61 -17.05
CA VAL A 91 1.32 7.63 -17.81
C VAL A 91 -0.07 7.37 -17.21
N GLY A 92 -0.38 7.97 -16.05
CA GLY A 92 -1.68 7.83 -15.39
C GLY A 92 -1.92 6.42 -14.83
N LEU A 93 -0.87 5.77 -14.32
CA LEU A 93 -0.93 4.42 -13.76
C LEU A 93 -0.65 4.41 -12.27
N LEU A 94 -1.45 3.68 -11.50
CA LEU A 94 -1.09 3.22 -10.17
C LEU A 94 -0.56 1.80 -10.28
N ILE A 95 0.65 1.57 -9.76
CA ILE A 95 1.26 0.25 -9.67
C ILE A 95 1.16 -0.20 -8.22
N PHE A 96 0.81 -1.46 -7.97
CA PHE A 96 0.72 -2.02 -6.62
C PHE A 96 0.97 -3.54 -6.65
N SER A 97 1.36 -4.08 -5.51
CA SER A 97 1.64 -5.50 -5.33
C SER A 97 0.39 -6.24 -4.86
N ASP A 98 0.28 -7.51 -5.23
CA ASP A 98 -0.60 -8.51 -4.63
C ASP A 98 0.31 -9.67 -4.21
N ILE A 99 0.81 -9.56 -2.98
CA ILE A 99 1.95 -10.33 -2.49
C ILE A 99 1.71 -11.84 -2.59
N PRO A 100 0.61 -12.40 -2.01
CA PRO A 100 0.44 -13.85 -1.98
C PRO A 100 0.14 -14.47 -3.34
N ASN A 101 -0.39 -13.67 -4.28
CA ASN A 101 -0.58 -14.09 -5.67
C ASN A 101 0.67 -13.90 -6.53
N ASP A 102 1.78 -13.49 -5.92
CA ASP A 102 3.09 -13.31 -6.55
C ASP A 102 3.04 -12.46 -7.83
N ARG A 103 2.34 -11.31 -7.74
CA ARG A 103 2.16 -10.43 -8.89
C ARG A 103 2.23 -8.94 -8.54
N ILE A 104 2.69 -8.14 -9.49
CA ILE A 104 2.53 -6.69 -9.51
C ILE A 104 1.41 -6.37 -10.48
N LEU A 105 0.49 -5.53 -10.04
CA LEU A 105 -0.68 -5.07 -10.78
C LEU A 105 -0.50 -3.59 -11.17
N LYS A 106 -1.22 -3.16 -12.19
CA LYS A 106 -1.38 -1.76 -12.56
C LYS A 106 -2.85 -1.42 -12.75
N TYR A 107 -3.27 -0.30 -12.17
CA TYR A 107 -4.55 0.34 -12.42
C TYR A 107 -4.34 1.52 -13.39
N ASP A 108 -5.02 1.53 -14.52
CA ASP A 108 -5.03 2.65 -15.47
C ASP A 108 -6.19 3.59 -15.15
N GLU A 109 -5.89 4.81 -14.71
CA GLU A 109 -6.92 5.79 -14.31
C GLU A 109 -7.84 6.19 -15.47
N ARG A 110 -7.38 6.11 -16.70
CA ARG A 110 -8.15 6.50 -17.91
C ARG A 110 -9.21 5.47 -18.27
N SER A 111 -8.85 4.17 -18.20
CA SER A 111 -9.79 3.09 -18.51
C SER A 111 -10.56 2.60 -17.27
N GLY A 112 -9.99 2.77 -16.06
CA GLY A 112 -10.49 2.20 -14.82
C GLY A 112 -10.18 0.71 -14.66
N GLU A 113 -9.30 0.16 -15.49
CA GLU A 113 -8.99 -1.28 -15.51
C GLU A 113 -7.76 -1.60 -14.66
N VAL A 114 -7.79 -2.77 -14.01
CA VAL A 114 -6.63 -3.37 -13.36
C VAL A 114 -6.15 -4.56 -14.18
N SER A 115 -4.85 -4.61 -14.43
CA SER A 115 -4.21 -5.71 -15.15
C SER A 115 -2.87 -6.08 -14.54
N VAL A 116 -2.36 -7.26 -14.86
CA VAL A 116 -1.05 -7.72 -14.42
C VAL A 116 0.05 -6.94 -15.15
N LEU A 117 0.96 -6.34 -14.37
CA LEU A 117 2.18 -5.73 -14.88
C LEU A 117 3.32 -6.77 -14.95
N ARG A 118 3.46 -7.57 -13.88
CA ARG A 118 4.51 -8.61 -13.79
C ARG A 118 4.05 -9.78 -12.93
N GLN A 119 4.29 -10.99 -13.41
CA GLN A 119 4.09 -12.25 -12.71
C GLN A 119 5.05 -13.32 -13.27
N PRO A 120 5.88 -14.02 -12.47
CA PRO A 120 6.01 -13.82 -11.03
C PRO A 120 6.64 -12.46 -10.67
N SER A 121 6.28 -11.93 -9.50
CA SER A 121 6.86 -10.72 -8.93
C SER A 121 8.00 -11.02 -7.96
N ASN A 122 8.17 -12.27 -7.59
CA ASN A 122 8.99 -12.77 -6.51
C ASN A 122 8.56 -12.18 -5.16
N TYR A 123 7.24 -12.23 -4.92
CA TYR A 123 6.59 -11.69 -3.72
C TYR A 123 6.97 -10.23 -3.45
N ALA A 124 6.80 -9.40 -4.47
CA ALA A 124 7.03 -7.98 -4.33
C ALA A 124 6.05 -7.38 -3.32
N ASN A 125 6.55 -6.50 -2.43
CA ASN A 125 5.79 -5.78 -1.43
C ASN A 125 5.76 -4.28 -1.78
N GLY A 126 6.52 -3.42 -1.09
CA GLY A 126 6.58 -1.99 -1.32
C GLY A 126 7.12 -1.64 -2.71
N ASN A 127 6.54 -0.63 -3.32
CA ASN A 127 7.01 -0.10 -4.59
C ASN A 127 7.18 1.42 -4.49
N THR A 128 8.15 1.93 -5.24
CA THR A 128 8.35 3.36 -5.42
C THR A 128 8.89 3.65 -6.82
N ARG A 129 9.00 4.93 -7.14
CA ARG A 129 9.55 5.43 -8.39
C ARG A 129 10.86 6.15 -8.13
N ASP A 130 11.93 5.81 -8.86
CA ASP A 130 13.15 6.60 -8.77
C ASP A 130 13.05 7.93 -9.54
N ARG A 131 14.07 8.76 -9.44
CA ARG A 131 14.10 10.09 -10.06
C ARG A 131 14.21 10.06 -11.58
N GLU A 132 14.53 8.89 -12.15
CA GLU A 132 14.56 8.65 -13.59
C GLU A 132 13.24 8.03 -14.10
N GLY A 133 12.26 7.82 -13.21
CA GLY A 133 10.95 7.28 -13.56
C GLY A 133 10.89 5.76 -13.63
N ARG A 134 11.88 5.04 -13.09
CA ARG A 134 11.90 3.58 -13.07
C ARG A 134 11.21 3.05 -11.81
N LEU A 135 10.59 1.88 -11.92
CA LEU A 135 9.98 1.18 -10.80
C LEU A 135 11.04 0.51 -9.95
N LEU A 136 11.00 0.77 -8.64
CA LEU A 136 11.71 0.02 -7.61
C LEU A 136 10.69 -0.80 -6.82
N SER A 137 11.01 -2.07 -6.56
CA SER A 137 10.16 -3.00 -5.81
C SER A 137 10.99 -3.72 -4.75
N CYS A 138 10.43 -3.84 -3.55
CA CYS A 138 10.95 -4.71 -2.50
C CYS A 138 10.52 -6.15 -2.78
N SER A 139 11.45 -7.04 -3.07
CA SER A 139 11.19 -8.47 -3.31
C SER A 139 11.52 -9.29 -2.07
N GLN A 140 10.51 -9.87 -1.46
CA GLN A 140 10.69 -10.69 -0.26
C GLN A 140 11.34 -12.03 -0.59
N GLU A 141 10.96 -12.67 -1.69
CA GLU A 141 11.55 -13.95 -2.12
C GLU A 141 13.01 -13.82 -2.51
N GLN A 142 13.36 -12.78 -3.26
CA GLN A 142 14.75 -12.53 -3.65
C GLN A 142 15.56 -11.89 -2.52
N ARG A 143 14.92 -11.44 -1.45
CA ARG A 143 15.54 -10.73 -0.33
C ARG A 143 16.33 -9.52 -0.86
N ALA A 144 15.69 -8.72 -1.72
CA ALA A 144 16.36 -7.71 -2.51
C ALA A 144 15.46 -6.52 -2.86
N VAL A 145 16.08 -5.38 -3.11
CA VAL A 145 15.45 -4.27 -3.81
C VAL A 145 15.75 -4.40 -5.30
N ILE A 146 14.71 -4.47 -6.11
CA ILE A 146 14.78 -4.71 -7.57
C ILE A 146 14.32 -3.46 -8.30
N ARG A 147 15.11 -3.01 -9.28
CA ARG A 147 14.75 -1.93 -10.21
C ARG A 147 14.35 -2.50 -11.55
N THR A 148 13.22 -2.04 -12.08
CA THR A 148 12.81 -2.31 -13.46
C THR A 148 13.34 -1.19 -14.35
N GLU A 149 14.27 -1.50 -15.22
CA GLU A 149 14.88 -0.54 -16.15
C GLU A 149 13.89 -0.17 -17.27
N HIS A 150 14.16 0.92 -18.01
CA HIS A 150 13.27 1.38 -19.09
C HIS A 150 13.11 0.36 -20.25
N ASP A 151 14.07 -0.54 -20.43
CA ASP A 151 13.99 -1.66 -21.38
C ASP A 151 13.27 -2.89 -20.82
N GLY A 152 12.78 -2.83 -19.59
CA GLY A 152 12.10 -3.92 -18.89
C GLY A 152 13.04 -4.90 -18.17
N LYS A 153 14.36 -4.74 -18.27
CA LYS A 153 15.31 -5.57 -17.54
C LYS A 153 15.20 -5.32 -16.04
N LEU A 154 15.38 -6.38 -15.26
CA LEU A 154 15.43 -6.30 -13.80
C LEU A 154 16.86 -6.20 -13.31
N THR A 155 17.14 -5.22 -12.50
CA THR A 155 18.45 -4.96 -11.88
C THR A 155 18.31 -5.01 -10.36
N ALA A 156 19.06 -5.86 -9.68
CA ALA A 156 19.14 -5.85 -8.24
C ALA A 156 19.97 -4.64 -7.77
N VAL A 157 19.38 -3.82 -6.92
CA VAL A 157 20.00 -2.58 -6.38
C VAL A 157 20.59 -2.82 -5.00
N ALA A 158 19.93 -3.64 -4.19
CA ALA A 158 20.39 -4.06 -2.88
C ALA A 158 20.03 -5.53 -2.66
N VAL A 159 21.00 -6.36 -2.32
CA VAL A 159 20.81 -7.82 -2.10
C VAL A 159 21.43 -8.28 -0.78
N GLU A 160 22.42 -7.56 -0.27
CA GLU A 160 23.19 -7.96 0.90
C GLU A 160 23.70 -6.74 1.66
N PHE A 161 23.97 -6.93 2.94
CA PHE A 161 24.64 -5.99 3.80
C PHE A 161 25.76 -6.72 4.54
N GLU A 162 27.03 -6.23 4.44
CA GLU A 162 28.22 -6.86 5.04
C GLU A 162 28.40 -8.35 4.68
N GLY A 163 28.09 -8.71 3.42
CA GLY A 163 28.22 -10.08 2.91
C GLY A 163 27.11 -11.04 3.38
N LYS A 164 26.04 -10.53 4.00
CA LYS A 164 24.87 -11.29 4.45
C LYS A 164 23.63 -10.86 3.69
N LYS A 165 22.75 -11.80 3.37
CA LYS A 165 21.49 -11.51 2.69
C LYS A 165 20.60 -10.64 3.54
N LEU A 166 19.87 -9.72 2.90
CA LEU A 166 18.76 -9.00 3.51
C LEU A 166 17.68 -9.99 4.01
N ASN A 167 16.81 -9.58 4.92
CA ASN A 167 15.78 -10.49 5.47
C ASN A 167 14.53 -10.56 4.58
N GLY A 168 14.20 -9.50 3.90
CA GLY A 168 13.03 -9.34 3.02
C GLY A 168 12.56 -7.90 3.09
N PRO A 169 13.11 -7.04 2.19
CA PRO A 169 12.71 -5.63 2.11
C PRO A 169 11.19 -5.48 2.01
N ASN A 170 10.64 -4.47 2.72
CA ASN A 170 9.21 -4.28 2.85
C ASN A 170 8.72 -2.99 2.18
N ASP A 171 8.94 -1.80 2.74
CA ASP A 171 8.55 -0.52 2.11
C ASP A 171 9.79 0.30 1.71
N ILE A 172 9.59 1.25 0.78
CA ILE A 172 10.69 1.89 0.06
C ILE A 172 10.34 3.30 -0.37
N VAL A 173 11.28 4.23 -0.24
CA VAL A 173 11.20 5.61 -0.73
C VAL A 173 12.51 6.04 -1.37
N VAL A 174 12.44 7.05 -2.26
CA VAL A 174 13.61 7.63 -2.93
C VAL A 174 13.71 9.12 -2.59
N LYS A 175 14.82 9.50 -1.97
CA LYS A 175 15.11 10.90 -1.64
C LYS A 175 15.46 11.72 -2.89
N SER A 176 15.38 13.05 -2.83
CA SER A 176 15.69 13.95 -3.95
C SER A 176 17.11 13.82 -4.50
N ASP A 177 18.04 13.38 -3.66
CA ASP A 177 19.43 13.07 -4.05
C ASP A 177 19.60 11.72 -4.77
N ASN A 178 18.48 11.01 -5.05
CA ASN A 178 18.40 9.69 -5.66
C ASN A 178 18.88 8.54 -4.76
N THR A 179 19.11 8.78 -3.46
CA THR A 179 19.35 7.68 -2.53
C THR A 179 18.04 6.94 -2.24
N ILE A 180 18.15 5.62 -2.12
CA ILE A 180 17.04 4.71 -1.92
C ILE A 180 17.05 4.29 -0.46
N TRP A 181 15.90 4.44 0.22
CA TRP A 181 15.73 4.10 1.61
C TRP A 181 14.64 3.04 1.72
N PHE A 182 14.90 1.97 2.44
CA PHE A 182 13.95 0.87 2.58
C PHE A 182 14.00 0.24 3.97
N THR A 183 12.91 -0.40 4.34
CA THR A 183 12.78 -1.16 5.58
C THR A 183 12.97 -2.65 5.33
N ASP A 184 13.52 -3.36 6.31
CA ASP A 184 13.79 -4.81 6.24
C ASP A 184 13.36 -5.51 7.52
N PRO A 185 12.02 -5.70 7.75
CA PRO A 185 11.49 -6.27 8.99
C PRO A 185 11.53 -7.80 9.05
N GLY A 186 11.73 -8.48 7.90
CA GLY A 186 11.77 -9.92 7.81
C GLY A 186 10.40 -10.63 7.83
N TYR A 187 9.33 -9.99 7.36
CA TYR A 187 7.99 -10.63 7.30
C TYR A 187 7.95 -11.82 6.33
N GLY A 188 8.69 -11.76 5.22
CA GLY A 188 8.80 -12.89 4.28
C GLY A 188 9.51 -14.12 4.83
N LEU A 189 10.24 -14.00 5.95
CA LEU A 189 10.91 -15.15 6.56
C LEU A 189 9.92 -16.05 7.29
N GLY A 190 9.97 -17.36 7.01
CA GLY A 190 9.09 -18.37 7.64
C GLY A 190 7.63 -18.32 7.18
N SER A 191 7.31 -17.56 6.14
CA SER A 191 5.97 -17.39 5.60
C SER A 191 5.81 -18.13 4.25
N TYR A 192 4.69 -18.83 4.06
CA TYR A 192 4.23 -19.30 2.76
C TYR A 192 3.23 -18.34 2.11
N TYR A 193 2.93 -17.25 2.80
CA TYR A 193 1.98 -16.25 2.32
C TYR A 193 2.67 -15.05 1.65
N GLU A 194 3.86 -14.70 2.14
CA GLU A 194 4.63 -13.56 1.66
C GLU A 194 5.95 -13.95 0.99
N SER A 195 6.28 -15.25 0.94
CA SER A 195 7.43 -15.82 0.23
C SER A 195 7.27 -17.34 0.11
N ASN A 196 8.28 -18.02 -0.43
CA ASN A 196 8.37 -19.48 -0.41
C ASN A 196 9.08 -20.00 0.84
N HIS A 197 8.69 -19.52 2.03
CA HIS A 197 9.21 -19.96 3.32
C HIS A 197 10.74 -19.80 3.46
N GLN A 198 11.27 -18.65 3.08
CA GLN A 198 12.66 -18.32 3.33
C GLN A 198 12.97 -18.41 4.82
N THR A 199 14.13 -18.93 5.19
CA THR A 199 14.53 -19.10 6.60
C THR A 199 15.87 -18.42 6.87
N GLY A 200 16.12 -18.11 8.14
CA GLY A 200 17.37 -17.53 8.58
C GLY A 200 17.42 -16.02 8.39
N GLU A 201 17.15 -15.30 9.47
CA GLU A 201 17.46 -13.90 9.61
C GLU A 201 18.98 -13.73 9.65
N GLU A 202 19.55 -13.02 8.69
CA GLU A 202 21.01 -12.91 8.56
C GLU A 202 21.51 -11.50 8.87
N THR A 203 20.71 -10.49 8.52
CA THR A 203 20.99 -9.07 8.77
C THR A 203 20.11 -8.55 9.90
N PRO A 204 20.49 -7.45 10.57
CA PRO A 204 19.58 -6.83 11.53
C PRO A 204 18.31 -6.33 10.84
N ARG A 205 17.16 -6.45 11.52
CA ARG A 205 15.96 -5.71 11.14
C ARG A 205 16.26 -4.23 11.27
N ALA A 206 16.19 -3.51 10.17
CA ALA A 206 16.69 -2.15 10.12
C ALA A 206 16.06 -1.34 8.99
N VAL A 207 16.29 -0.04 9.03
CA VAL A 207 16.14 0.83 7.88
C VAL A 207 17.50 0.97 7.21
N TYR A 208 17.53 0.74 5.92
CA TYR A 208 18.71 0.80 5.08
C TYR A 208 18.66 1.98 4.12
N ARG A 209 19.82 2.49 3.77
CA ARG A 209 20.03 3.48 2.72
C ARG A 209 20.99 2.94 1.68
N VAL A 210 20.67 3.11 0.41
CA VAL A 210 21.56 2.77 -0.72
C VAL A 210 21.83 4.02 -1.53
N ASP A 211 23.09 4.28 -1.81
CA ASP A 211 23.50 5.17 -2.90
C ASP A 211 23.71 4.33 -4.16
N PRO A 212 22.80 4.35 -5.15
CA PRO A 212 22.91 3.50 -6.32
C PRO A 212 24.08 3.84 -7.24
N ARG A 213 24.69 5.02 -7.07
CA ARG A 213 25.89 5.44 -7.82
C ARG A 213 27.16 4.86 -7.24
N ALA A 214 27.22 4.83 -5.91
CA ALA A 214 28.38 4.28 -5.18
C ALA A 214 28.27 2.78 -4.96
N GLY A 215 27.06 2.18 -5.14
CA GLY A 215 26.77 0.80 -4.78
C GLY A 215 26.89 0.53 -3.27
N LYS A 216 26.88 1.60 -2.46
CA LYS A 216 27.08 1.52 -1.02
C LYS A 216 25.71 1.36 -0.32
N ILE A 217 25.59 0.32 0.49
CA ILE A 217 24.48 0.11 1.40
C ILE A 217 24.93 0.37 2.84
N GLU A 218 24.09 1.02 3.62
CA GLU A 218 24.36 1.30 5.04
C GLU A 218 23.06 1.20 5.86
N VAL A 219 23.21 0.83 7.13
CA VAL A 219 22.13 0.89 8.12
C VAL A 219 22.00 2.32 8.62
N VAL A 220 20.80 2.88 8.58
CA VAL A 220 20.52 4.23 9.10
C VAL A 220 19.73 4.22 10.40
N SER A 221 18.99 3.15 10.69
CA SER A 221 18.34 2.93 12.00
C SER A 221 18.15 1.45 12.30
N LYS A 222 18.33 1.09 13.57
CA LYS A 222 18.01 -0.22 14.18
C LYS A 222 17.07 -0.06 15.36
N ASP A 223 16.43 1.09 15.49
CA ASP A 223 15.67 1.45 16.69
C ASP A 223 14.26 0.82 16.69
N GLN A 224 13.78 0.39 15.52
CA GLN A 224 12.49 -0.27 15.39
C GLN A 224 12.60 -1.78 15.63
N THR A 225 11.60 -2.34 16.27
CA THR A 225 11.46 -3.81 16.41
C THR A 225 11.14 -4.46 15.06
N ARG A 226 10.19 -3.87 14.33
CA ARG A 226 9.82 -4.26 12.96
C ARG A 226 9.55 -3.01 12.13
N PRO A 227 10.59 -2.42 11.51
CA PRO A 227 10.41 -1.25 10.66
C PRO A 227 9.53 -1.62 9.46
N ASN A 228 8.47 -0.83 9.22
CA ASN A 228 7.51 -1.06 8.15
C ASN A 228 7.42 0.17 7.24
N GLY A 229 6.28 0.83 7.11
CA GLY A 229 6.11 2.00 6.28
C GLY A 229 7.09 3.13 6.62
N LEU A 230 7.63 3.81 5.60
CA LEU A 230 8.50 4.95 5.80
C LEU A 230 8.19 6.06 4.79
N ALA A 231 8.38 7.32 5.22
CA ALA A 231 8.20 8.48 4.34
C ALA A 231 8.99 9.70 4.84
N PHE A 232 9.50 10.50 3.90
CA PHE A 232 10.11 11.78 4.20
C PHE A 232 9.06 12.89 4.35
N SER A 233 9.37 13.92 5.18
CA SER A 233 8.67 15.19 5.14
C SER A 233 8.81 15.85 3.76
N PRO A 234 7.90 16.79 3.37
CA PRO A 234 7.98 17.44 2.07
C PRO A 234 9.30 18.17 1.80
N ASP A 235 9.98 18.64 2.83
CA ASP A 235 11.30 19.26 2.79
C ASP A 235 12.47 18.27 2.96
N GLU A 236 12.15 16.98 3.12
CA GLU A 236 13.09 15.87 3.34
C GLU A 236 14.00 16.01 4.57
N LYS A 237 13.67 16.89 5.50
CA LYS A 237 14.43 17.09 6.74
C LYS A 237 14.00 16.15 7.87
N LYS A 238 12.88 15.46 7.70
CA LYS A 238 12.42 14.44 8.63
C LYS A 238 12.15 13.13 7.89
N LEU A 239 12.41 12.02 8.58
CA LEU A 239 11.98 10.68 8.18
C LEU A 239 11.03 10.14 9.24
N TYR A 240 9.89 9.65 8.79
CA TYR A 240 8.92 8.95 9.63
C TYR A 240 8.99 7.46 9.33
N ILE A 241 8.94 6.63 10.38
CA ILE A 241 9.05 5.17 10.27
C ILE A 241 7.99 4.55 11.17
N CYS A 242 7.17 3.66 10.61
CA CYS A 242 6.26 2.82 11.38
C CYS A 242 7.03 1.67 12.04
N ASP A 243 6.75 1.43 13.32
CA ASP A 243 7.20 0.23 14.01
C ASP A 243 6.00 -0.68 14.29
N THR A 244 5.97 -1.80 13.61
CA THR A 244 4.93 -2.83 13.76
C THR A 244 5.40 -3.96 14.68
N GLY A 245 6.28 -3.66 15.62
CA GLY A 245 6.87 -4.60 16.58
C GLY A 245 5.84 -5.36 17.41
N ILE A 246 4.65 -4.79 17.61
CA ILE A 246 3.54 -5.47 18.30
C ILE A 246 3.19 -6.84 17.68
N THR A 247 3.56 -7.08 16.43
CA THR A 247 3.42 -8.40 15.78
C THR A 247 4.34 -9.47 16.38
N ASP A 248 5.40 -9.08 17.08
CA ASP A 248 6.28 -9.98 17.83
C ASP A 248 5.84 -10.15 19.30
N GLY A 249 4.88 -9.33 19.77
CA GLY A 249 4.35 -9.44 21.13
C GLY A 249 3.63 -8.17 21.59
N PRO A 250 2.67 -8.30 22.52
CA PRO A 250 1.79 -7.20 22.92
C PRO A 250 2.48 -6.06 23.66
N ASP A 251 3.65 -6.30 24.21
CA ASP A 251 4.50 -5.31 24.90
C ASP A 251 5.35 -4.48 23.93
N LYS A 252 5.52 -4.95 22.70
CA LYS A 252 6.34 -4.31 21.67
C LYS A 252 5.65 -3.08 21.05
N PRO A 253 6.40 -2.18 20.40
CA PRO A 253 5.87 -0.97 19.78
C PRO A 253 4.77 -1.21 18.75
N SER A 254 3.82 -0.29 18.67
CA SER A 254 2.94 -0.04 17.54
C SER A 254 2.85 1.46 17.39
N ASP A 255 3.82 2.06 16.72
CA ASP A 255 3.96 3.51 16.70
C ASP A 255 4.55 4.03 15.38
N ILE A 256 4.56 5.35 15.22
CA ILE A 256 5.28 6.06 14.19
C ILE A 256 6.35 6.90 14.88
N THR A 257 7.59 6.66 14.49
CA THR A 257 8.77 7.38 15.01
C THR A 257 9.22 8.43 13.99
N ALA A 258 9.57 9.61 14.46
CA ALA A 258 10.14 10.69 13.67
C ALA A 258 11.63 10.86 13.98
N TYR A 259 12.41 11.16 12.94
CA TYR A 259 13.84 11.48 13.01
C TYR A 259 14.12 12.76 12.23
N ASP A 260 15.14 13.50 12.66
CA ASP A 260 15.76 14.52 11.82
C ASP A 260 16.77 13.85 10.86
N VAL A 261 16.78 14.30 9.61
CA VAL A 261 17.67 13.79 8.56
C VAL A 261 18.76 14.82 8.30
N GLY A 262 20.02 14.44 8.60
CA GLY A 262 21.17 15.27 8.29
C GLY A 262 21.55 15.25 6.80
N ASP A 263 22.33 16.23 6.36
CA ASP A 263 22.81 16.32 4.98
C ASP A 263 23.68 15.10 4.59
N ASP A 264 24.29 14.44 5.57
CA ASP A 264 25.04 13.19 5.41
C ASP A 264 24.16 11.93 5.38
N GLY A 265 22.84 12.09 5.53
CA GLY A 265 21.86 11.01 5.58
C GLY A 265 21.75 10.33 6.94
N LYS A 266 22.42 10.85 7.99
CA LYS A 266 22.26 10.29 9.33
C LYS A 266 20.97 10.73 9.98
N LEU A 267 20.38 9.82 10.76
CA LEU A 267 19.19 10.06 11.54
C LEU A 267 19.57 10.49 12.98
N THR A 268 18.90 11.55 13.45
CA THR A 268 19.09 12.10 14.80
C THR A 268 17.75 12.46 15.41
N ASN A 269 17.75 12.87 16.67
CA ASN A 269 16.56 13.39 17.39
C ASN A 269 15.34 12.47 17.30
N ARG A 270 15.52 11.16 17.53
CA ARG A 270 14.46 10.17 17.57
C ARG A 270 13.37 10.56 18.57
N GLN A 271 12.12 10.55 18.12
CA GLN A 271 10.96 10.73 18.99
C GLN A 271 9.78 9.89 18.50
N THR A 272 9.00 9.32 19.41
CA THR A 272 7.72 8.70 19.08
C THR A 272 6.72 9.82 18.80
N LEU A 273 6.28 9.91 17.54
CA LEU A 273 5.32 10.92 17.12
C LEU A 273 3.88 10.50 17.39
N PHE A 274 3.57 9.22 17.12
CA PHE A 274 2.22 8.69 17.25
C PHE A 274 2.26 7.26 17.78
N ASP A 275 1.59 6.99 18.88
CA ASP A 275 1.55 5.69 19.56
C ASP A 275 0.11 5.17 19.54
N LEU A 276 -0.14 4.11 18.71
CA LEU A 276 -1.49 3.57 18.53
C LEU A 276 -2.07 3.05 19.85
N LYS A 277 -1.25 2.46 20.73
CA LYS A 277 -1.73 1.94 22.03
C LYS A 277 -2.35 3.01 22.90
N LYS A 278 -1.85 4.24 22.78
CA LYS A 278 -2.40 5.40 23.51
C LYS A 278 -3.60 6.02 22.82
N GLN A 279 -3.68 5.92 21.49
CA GLN A 279 -4.70 6.59 20.69
C GLN A 279 -5.99 5.78 20.52
N VAL A 280 -5.93 4.44 20.60
CA VAL A 280 -7.08 3.56 20.39
C VAL A 280 -8.29 3.94 21.26
N PRO A 281 -8.18 4.23 22.56
CA PRO A 281 -9.35 4.60 23.37
C PRO A 281 -10.10 5.82 22.84
N ALA A 282 -9.38 6.83 22.32
CA ALA A 282 -10.00 8.01 21.71
C ALA A 282 -10.67 7.66 20.37
N MET A 283 -10.03 6.81 19.58
CA MET A 283 -10.59 6.33 18.28
C MET A 283 -11.85 5.48 18.49
N GLU A 284 -11.90 4.63 19.51
CA GLU A 284 -13.09 3.87 19.91
C GLU A 284 -14.25 4.78 20.28
N GLN A 285 -13.98 5.81 21.10
CA GLN A 285 -15.00 6.76 21.51
C GLN A 285 -15.60 7.53 20.31
N MET A 286 -14.77 7.84 19.32
CA MET A 286 -15.21 8.46 18.05
C MET A 286 -16.04 7.51 17.18
N ALA A 287 -15.70 6.23 17.16
CA ALA A 287 -16.47 5.21 16.43
C ALA A 287 -17.85 4.98 17.07
N LEU A 288 -17.93 5.00 18.40
CA LEU A 288 -19.20 4.88 19.14
C LEU A 288 -20.15 6.06 18.89
N ASN A 289 -19.61 7.24 18.62
CA ASN A 289 -20.38 8.43 18.26
C ASN A 289 -20.83 8.45 16.78
N ARG A 290 -20.63 7.37 16.02
CA ARG A 290 -21.22 7.21 14.70
C ARG A 290 -22.74 7.22 14.81
N PRO A 291 -23.46 8.00 13.98
CA PRO A 291 -24.91 7.85 13.88
C PRO A 291 -25.24 6.39 13.54
N ARG A 292 -26.12 5.75 14.29
CA ARG A 292 -26.47 4.32 14.15
C ARG A 292 -26.87 3.91 12.72
N ASN A 293 -27.37 4.86 11.92
CA ASN A 293 -27.77 4.63 10.53
C ASN A 293 -26.59 4.43 9.56
N GLN A 294 -25.34 4.57 10.02
CA GLN A 294 -24.14 4.44 9.18
C GLN A 294 -23.38 3.11 9.44
N ALA A 295 -23.67 2.42 10.53
CA ALA A 295 -23.07 1.11 10.83
C ALA A 295 -23.66 -0.03 9.97
N ALA A 296 -24.87 0.16 9.42
CA ALA A 296 -25.55 -0.87 8.63
C ALA A 296 -25.13 -0.93 7.15
N THR A 297 -24.30 0.01 6.68
CA THR A 297 -23.86 0.08 5.27
C THR A 297 -22.43 -0.43 5.01
N ALA A 298 -21.63 -0.66 6.04
CA ALA A 298 -20.50 -1.58 5.94
C ALA A 298 -21.13 -2.98 5.98
N GLY A 299 -21.11 -3.71 4.85
CA GLY A 299 -21.72 -5.02 4.76
C GLY A 299 -21.37 -5.88 5.95
N SER A 300 -22.24 -5.87 6.97
CA SER A 300 -22.18 -6.77 8.08
C SER A 300 -22.64 -8.11 7.55
N THR A 301 -21.73 -8.91 7.04
CA THR A 301 -21.85 -10.33 7.27
C THR A 301 -21.74 -10.47 8.78
N GLU A 302 -22.88 -10.62 9.46
CA GLU A 302 -22.87 -11.20 10.80
C GLU A 302 -21.96 -12.42 10.75
N PRO A 303 -21.17 -12.68 11.81
CA PRO A 303 -20.41 -13.90 11.88
C PRO A 303 -21.43 -15.03 11.71
N ARG A 304 -21.42 -15.70 10.57
CA ARG A 304 -22.11 -16.96 10.43
C ARG A 304 -21.47 -17.86 11.48
N GLU A 305 -22.22 -18.21 12.51
CA GLU A 305 -21.90 -19.34 13.35
C GLU A 305 -21.67 -20.52 12.43
N ALA A 306 -20.42 -20.86 12.19
CA ALA A 306 -20.04 -22.05 11.48
C ALA A 306 -20.31 -23.25 12.41
N LYS A 307 -21.55 -23.74 12.39
CA LYS A 307 -21.83 -25.12 12.71
C LYS A 307 -21.47 -25.95 11.49
N GLY A 308 -20.31 -26.55 11.51
CA GLY A 308 -19.85 -27.45 10.44
C GLY A 308 -18.48 -28.01 10.76
N GLU A 309 -18.46 -29.26 11.15
CA GLU A 309 -17.28 -30.08 11.36
C GLU A 309 -16.37 -30.11 10.12
N GLY A 310 -15.05 -30.07 10.33
CA GLY A 310 -14.14 -30.77 9.45
C GLY A 310 -13.11 -29.94 8.69
N SER A 311 -11.91 -30.27 9.00
CA SER A 311 -10.61 -30.08 8.37
C SER A 311 -9.87 -28.77 8.70
N GLY A 312 -9.00 -28.90 9.70
CA GLY A 312 -7.99 -27.90 10.02
C GLY A 312 -7.00 -27.71 8.89
N ALA A 313 -7.03 -26.54 8.30
CA ALA A 313 -5.86 -25.95 7.68
C ALA A 313 -5.37 -24.87 8.64
N THR A 314 -4.45 -25.26 9.51
CA THR A 314 -3.66 -24.32 10.30
C THR A 314 -2.77 -23.54 9.34
N SER A 315 -3.03 -22.26 9.16
CA SER A 315 -2.07 -21.34 8.57
C SER A 315 -0.79 -21.39 9.41
N PRO A 316 0.38 -21.60 8.82
CA PRO A 316 1.65 -21.48 9.52
C PRO A 316 2.20 -20.06 9.45
N ALA A 317 1.37 -19.04 9.68
CA ALA A 317 1.88 -17.79 10.21
C ALA A 317 2.22 -18.08 11.67
N GLY A 318 3.42 -17.77 12.10
CA GLY A 318 3.89 -18.06 13.45
C GLY A 318 2.80 -17.77 14.46
N GLN A 319 2.32 -18.78 15.12
CA GLN A 319 1.16 -18.94 16.00
C GLN A 319 0.43 -17.62 16.26
N ALA A 320 -0.64 -17.38 15.51
CA ALA A 320 -1.61 -16.36 15.87
C ALA A 320 -2.15 -16.75 17.25
N GLN A 321 -1.61 -16.13 18.28
CA GLN A 321 -2.21 -16.17 19.59
C GLN A 321 -3.62 -15.60 19.43
N GLY A 322 -4.61 -16.22 20.07
CA GLY A 322 -6.02 -15.89 19.89
C GLY A 322 -6.37 -14.40 20.10
N PRO A 323 -7.63 -14.00 19.94
CA PRO A 323 -8.08 -12.61 19.84
C PRO A 323 -7.72 -11.69 21.03
N GLU A 324 -7.08 -12.18 22.07
CA GLU A 324 -6.52 -11.41 23.18
C GLU A 324 -5.10 -10.89 22.93
N ALA A 325 -4.44 -11.27 21.83
CA ALA A 325 -3.13 -10.74 21.49
C ALA A 325 -3.22 -9.22 21.25
N GLY A 326 -2.34 -8.47 21.87
CA GLY A 326 -2.34 -6.99 21.83
C GLY A 326 -2.34 -6.40 20.42
N PHE A 327 -1.88 -7.16 19.43
CA PHE A 327 -1.91 -6.86 18.01
C PHE A 327 -3.34 -6.53 17.51
N PHE A 328 -4.31 -7.43 17.73
CA PHE A 328 -5.69 -7.23 17.32
C PHE A 328 -6.43 -6.19 18.18
N LYS A 329 -5.90 -5.84 19.33
CA LYS A 329 -6.50 -4.82 20.20
C LYS A 329 -6.16 -3.41 19.76
N TYR A 330 -4.92 -3.17 19.35
CA TYR A 330 -4.41 -1.83 19.09
C TYR A 330 -4.18 -1.57 17.60
N GLY A 331 -4.10 -2.63 16.79
CA GLY A 331 -3.76 -2.51 15.38
C GLY A 331 -2.34 -2.01 15.15
N ILE A 332 -2.05 -1.71 13.89
CA ILE A 332 -0.78 -1.15 13.44
C ILE A 332 -1.01 0.04 12.51
N ALA A 333 0.00 0.90 12.40
CA ALA A 333 0.23 1.75 11.24
C ALA A 333 1.22 1.01 10.33
N ASP A 334 0.83 0.79 9.09
CA ASP A 334 1.57 -0.01 8.11
C ASP A 334 2.29 0.89 7.10
N GLY A 335 1.82 1.03 5.88
CA GLY A 335 2.38 1.98 4.92
C GLY A 335 1.90 3.41 5.14
N ILE A 336 2.78 4.39 4.90
CA ILE A 336 2.50 5.80 5.12
C ILE A 336 2.91 6.66 3.93
N ARG A 337 2.18 7.76 3.69
CA ARG A 337 2.58 8.83 2.77
C ARG A 337 2.24 10.18 3.37
N LEU A 338 2.95 11.23 2.93
CA LEU A 338 2.70 12.59 3.39
C LEU A 338 1.96 13.43 2.34
N ASP A 339 1.15 14.37 2.83
CA ASP A 339 0.62 15.44 1.99
C ASP A 339 1.58 16.66 1.96
N ALA A 340 1.24 17.63 1.12
CA ALA A 340 2.05 18.83 0.93
C ALA A 340 2.14 19.74 2.18
N ASP A 341 1.19 19.59 3.12
CA ASP A 341 1.19 20.30 4.40
C ASP A 341 1.97 19.54 5.50
N GLY A 342 2.52 18.35 5.17
CA GLY A 342 3.32 17.53 6.07
C GLY A 342 2.50 16.61 6.98
N ASN A 343 1.19 16.45 6.75
CA ASN A 343 0.44 15.45 7.51
C ASN A 343 0.77 14.05 6.99
N ILE A 344 0.85 13.09 7.92
CA ILE A 344 1.03 11.69 7.62
C ILE A 344 -0.34 11.05 7.38
N TRP A 345 -0.50 10.41 6.23
CA TRP A 345 -1.65 9.56 5.90
C TRP A 345 -1.19 8.11 6.07
N ALA A 346 -1.63 7.49 7.16
CA ALA A 346 -1.20 6.16 7.55
C ALA A 346 -2.28 5.13 7.23
N GLY A 347 -1.95 4.12 6.43
CA GLY A 347 -2.71 2.89 6.36
C GLY A 347 -2.70 2.23 7.73
N THR A 348 -3.88 1.89 8.25
CA THR A 348 -4.02 1.29 9.58
C THR A 348 -4.95 0.11 9.54
N GLY A 349 -4.70 -0.86 10.39
CA GLY A 349 -5.55 -2.04 10.42
C GLY A 349 -5.26 -3.02 11.52
N TRP A 350 -5.92 -4.18 11.42
CA TRP A 350 -5.85 -5.31 12.35
C TRP A 350 -6.47 -5.05 13.72
N GLY A 351 -7.08 -3.89 13.94
CA GLY A 351 -7.79 -3.55 15.16
C GLY A 351 -9.32 -3.52 14.97
N GLY A 352 -9.80 -4.05 13.84
CA GLY A 352 -11.22 -4.08 13.49
C GLY A 352 -11.78 -2.72 13.03
N PRO A 353 -13.09 -2.57 12.91
CA PRO A 353 -13.75 -1.44 12.23
C PRO A 353 -13.40 -0.05 12.78
N VAL A 354 -12.84 0.02 13.98
CA VAL A 354 -12.38 1.26 14.60
C VAL A 354 -11.01 1.68 14.07
N ILE A 355 -10.15 0.69 13.79
CA ILE A 355 -8.75 0.89 13.40
C ILE A 355 -8.56 0.74 11.89
N ASP A 356 -9.35 -0.12 11.24
CA ASP A 356 -9.19 -0.40 9.81
C ASP A 356 -9.51 0.83 8.96
N GLY A 357 -8.56 1.22 8.12
CA GLY A 357 -8.68 2.38 7.25
C GLY A 357 -7.46 3.28 7.21
N VAL A 358 -7.66 4.60 7.13
CA VAL A 358 -6.55 5.58 7.11
C VAL A 358 -6.66 6.54 8.28
N THR A 359 -5.58 6.71 9.01
CA THR A 359 -5.45 7.75 10.06
C THR A 359 -4.61 8.89 9.52
N VAL A 360 -5.09 10.13 9.66
CA VAL A 360 -4.36 11.33 9.27
C VAL A 360 -3.81 12.01 10.51
N ILE A 361 -2.49 12.16 10.55
CA ILE A 361 -1.73 12.63 11.71
C ILE A 361 -1.03 13.92 11.32
N ALA A 362 -1.25 14.98 12.08
CA ALA A 362 -0.57 16.25 11.88
C ALA A 362 0.92 16.18 12.27
N PRO A 363 1.76 17.13 11.84
CA PRO A 363 3.19 17.15 12.16
C PRO A 363 3.50 17.23 13.66
N ASP A 364 2.53 17.64 14.47
CA ASP A 364 2.63 17.66 15.96
C ASP A 364 2.26 16.30 16.60
N GLY A 365 1.92 15.29 15.81
CA GLY A 365 1.52 13.97 16.28
C GLY A 365 0.03 13.83 16.62
N ALA A 366 -0.77 14.86 16.48
CA ALA A 366 -2.20 14.77 16.74
C ALA A 366 -2.94 14.05 15.61
N PRO A 367 -3.81 13.07 15.89
CA PRO A 367 -4.72 12.52 14.90
C PRO A 367 -5.78 13.56 14.54
N ILE A 368 -5.77 14.03 13.29
CA ILE A 368 -6.67 15.09 12.84
C ILE A 368 -7.83 14.59 11.99
N GLY A 369 -7.65 13.45 11.32
CA GLY A 369 -8.66 12.90 10.41
C GLY A 369 -8.66 11.39 10.37
N ARG A 370 -9.78 10.84 9.91
CA ARG A 370 -9.97 9.39 9.79
C ARG A 370 -10.76 9.05 8.54
N ILE A 371 -10.32 8.02 7.80
CA ILE A 371 -11.10 7.36 6.75
C ILE A 371 -11.36 5.94 7.23
N PHE A 372 -12.62 5.63 7.51
CA PHE A 372 -13.03 4.29 7.94
C PHE A 372 -13.22 3.41 6.71
N MET A 373 -12.64 2.22 6.73
CA MET A 373 -12.70 1.26 5.62
C MET A 373 -13.29 -0.07 6.08
N PRO A 374 -13.88 -0.85 5.15
CA PRO A 374 -14.43 -2.16 5.48
C PRO A 374 -13.37 -3.25 5.66
N GLU A 375 -12.12 -2.97 5.35
CA GLU A 375 -10.98 -3.87 5.44
C GLU A 375 -9.73 -3.10 5.85
N VAL A 376 -8.70 -3.83 6.28
CA VAL A 376 -7.39 -3.26 6.61
C VAL A 376 -6.85 -2.50 5.41
N VAL A 377 -6.33 -1.32 5.63
CA VAL A 377 -5.56 -0.57 4.62
C VAL A 377 -4.08 -0.74 4.94
N ALA A 378 -3.42 -1.55 4.12
CA ALA A 378 -2.01 -1.83 4.31
C ALA A 378 -1.13 -0.63 3.90
N ASN A 379 -1.46 0.04 2.80
CA ASN A 379 -0.64 1.15 2.32
C ASN A 379 -1.47 2.16 1.50
N VAL A 380 -0.93 3.35 1.30
CA VAL A 380 -1.59 4.43 0.57
C VAL A 380 -0.66 5.10 -0.42
N ALA A 381 -1.23 5.74 -1.46
CA ALA A 381 -0.50 6.58 -2.39
C ALA A 381 -1.35 7.75 -2.85
N PHE A 382 -0.72 8.91 -3.00
CA PHE A 382 -1.34 10.05 -3.64
C PHE A 382 -1.13 9.99 -5.16
N GLY A 383 -2.21 10.17 -5.93
CA GLY A 383 -2.16 10.17 -7.38
C GLY A 383 -3.26 11.00 -8.02
N GLY A 384 -3.58 10.71 -9.28
CA GLY A 384 -4.45 11.53 -10.11
C GLY A 384 -3.74 12.77 -10.67
N ALA A 385 -4.39 13.49 -11.56
CA ALA A 385 -3.82 14.61 -12.30
C ALA A 385 -3.32 15.77 -11.39
N LYS A 386 -3.93 15.95 -10.23
CA LYS A 386 -3.55 16.98 -9.24
C LYS A 386 -2.87 16.38 -8.01
N ARG A 387 -2.58 15.07 -8.03
CA ARG A 387 -2.03 14.34 -6.89
C ARG A 387 -2.86 14.47 -5.59
N ASN A 388 -4.15 14.67 -5.73
CA ASN A 388 -5.10 14.82 -4.64
C ASN A 388 -6.14 13.68 -4.59
N ARG A 389 -5.87 12.59 -5.30
CA ARG A 389 -6.61 11.34 -5.20
C ARG A 389 -5.81 10.37 -4.33
N LEU A 390 -6.31 10.09 -3.14
CA LEU A 390 -5.71 9.12 -2.23
C LEU A 390 -6.15 7.73 -2.68
N PHE A 391 -5.20 6.91 -3.12
CA PHE A 391 -5.39 5.49 -3.35
C PHE A 391 -5.07 4.73 -2.07
N MET A 392 -5.85 3.71 -1.76
CA MET A 392 -5.75 2.89 -0.56
C MET A 392 -5.69 1.42 -0.98
N ALA A 393 -4.58 0.76 -0.69
CA ALA A 393 -4.45 -0.69 -0.84
C ALA A 393 -5.12 -1.36 0.37
N GLY A 394 -6.35 -1.79 0.17
CA GLY A 394 -7.08 -2.63 1.13
C GLY A 394 -6.64 -4.08 0.99
N SER A 395 -6.99 -4.94 1.94
CA SER A 395 -6.55 -6.35 1.92
C SER A 395 -6.84 -7.02 0.58
N THR A 396 -8.09 -6.95 0.12
CA THR A 396 -8.54 -7.63 -1.11
C THR A 396 -8.84 -6.68 -2.25
N SER A 397 -8.83 -5.38 -2.01
CA SER A 397 -9.38 -4.38 -2.92
C SER A 397 -8.51 -3.13 -3.02
N LEU A 398 -8.60 -2.45 -4.17
CA LEU A 398 -8.06 -1.11 -4.36
C LEU A 398 -9.20 -0.09 -4.23
N TYR A 399 -8.99 0.92 -3.37
CA TYR A 399 -9.92 2.02 -3.17
C TYR A 399 -9.30 3.36 -3.51
N ALA A 400 -10.13 4.37 -3.71
CA ALA A 400 -9.68 5.76 -3.83
C ALA A 400 -10.72 6.76 -3.31
N VAL A 401 -10.24 7.92 -2.87
CA VAL A 401 -11.06 9.07 -2.51
C VAL A 401 -10.34 10.36 -2.90
N TYR A 402 -11.06 11.37 -3.34
CA TYR A 402 -10.49 12.70 -3.55
C TYR A 402 -10.43 13.47 -2.23
N VAL A 403 -9.30 14.12 -2.00
CA VAL A 403 -9.04 14.99 -0.86
C VAL A 403 -8.61 16.39 -1.34
N ASN A 404 -8.74 17.40 -0.48
CA ASN A 404 -8.43 18.78 -0.84
C ASN A 404 -6.99 19.16 -0.48
N VAL A 405 -6.05 18.27 -0.75
CA VAL A 405 -4.61 18.49 -0.61
C VAL A 405 -3.88 17.56 -1.57
N ALA A 406 -2.77 18.00 -2.11
CA ALA A 406 -1.90 17.15 -2.92
C ALA A 406 -0.96 16.36 -2.00
N GLY A 407 -0.59 15.16 -2.42
CA GLY A 407 0.51 14.42 -1.81
C GLY A 407 1.82 15.20 -1.91
N ALA A 408 2.73 15.03 -0.96
CA ALA A 408 4.07 15.57 -1.01
C ALA A 408 4.78 15.15 -2.31
N ALA A 409 5.64 16.01 -2.85
CA ALA A 409 6.30 15.73 -4.11
C ALA A 409 7.17 14.49 -3.98
N MET A 410 6.86 13.43 -4.76
CA MET A 410 7.65 12.21 -4.85
C MET A 410 7.87 11.46 -3.51
N SER A 411 6.85 11.42 -2.67
CA SER A 411 6.84 10.50 -1.54
C SER A 411 6.26 9.16 -1.96
#